data_d0191c4ddb56f40e687bb05e0305c082
#
_entry.id   d0191c4ddb56f40e687bb05e0305c082
#
_cell.length_a   1.000
_cell.length_b   1.000
_cell.length_c   1.000
_cell.angle_alpha   90.00
_cell.angle_beta   90.00
_cell.angle_gamma   90.00
#
_symmetry.space_group_name_H-M   'P 1'
#
loop_
_entity.id
_entity.type
_entity.pdbx_description
1 polymer ?
#
loop_
_entity_poly.entity_id
_entity_poly.type
_entity_poly.pdbx_seq_one_letter_code
_entity_poly.pdbx_strand_id
1 'polypeptide(L)'
;MQKVALSKELGATTYPGRGIVIGRTKDGRKAVTAYFIMGRSANSRNRVFVEDGEGIRTQAFDPSKLEDPSLIIYAPVRVLGNKTIVTNGDQTDTIYELMDKQQTFEQALRTREFEPDAPNYTPRISGIMHIDNGEFNYAMSILKSNNGNPDACNRYTFAYSNPVAGEGHFIHTYMGDGNPLPSFEGEPTWVDIEGDIDSFTQMVWENLNEDNKVSLFVRFIDIETGKYESRIVNKNQ
;
A
#
# COMPACT_ATOMS: atom_id res chain seq x y z
N MET A 1 6.71 -20.21 5.99
CA MET A 1 7.28 -18.83 6.04
C MET A 1 7.61 -18.51 7.50
N GLN A 2 8.69 -17.78 7.79
CA GLN A 2 9.04 -17.34 9.14
C GLN A 2 8.67 -15.86 9.30
N LYS A 3 8.06 -15.48 10.44
CA LYS A 3 7.77 -14.09 10.78
C LYS A 3 9.08 -13.29 10.91
N VAL A 4 9.14 -12.12 10.31
CA VAL A 4 10.29 -11.22 10.38
C VAL A 4 9.89 -9.90 11.01
N ALA A 5 10.86 -9.18 11.58
CA ALA A 5 10.62 -7.83 12.05
C ALA A 5 10.35 -6.89 10.85
N LEU A 6 9.25 -6.13 10.90
CA LEU A 6 8.90 -5.19 9.83
C LEU A 6 10.02 -4.18 9.57
N SER A 7 10.65 -3.66 10.64
CA SER A 7 11.79 -2.75 10.54
C SER A 7 12.95 -3.32 9.73
N LYS A 8 13.25 -4.62 9.94
CA LYS A 8 14.31 -5.31 9.20
C LYS A 8 13.95 -5.47 7.73
N GLU A 9 12.69 -5.82 7.44
CA GLU A 9 12.22 -6.03 6.07
C GLU A 9 12.21 -4.71 5.28
N LEU A 10 11.75 -3.60 5.89
CA LEU A 10 11.79 -2.27 5.28
C LEU A 10 13.21 -1.81 4.94
N GLY A 11 14.18 -2.10 5.82
CA GLY A 11 15.59 -1.77 5.63
C GLY A 11 16.38 -2.76 4.77
N ALA A 12 15.78 -3.87 4.33
CA ALA A 12 16.47 -4.93 3.59
C ALA A 12 16.89 -4.51 2.17
N THR A 13 16.23 -3.51 1.60
CA THR A 13 16.53 -2.98 0.27
C THR A 13 16.41 -1.46 0.24
N THR A 14 17.16 -0.82 -0.65
CA THR A 14 17.10 0.65 -0.84
C THR A 14 15.85 1.10 -1.59
N TYR A 15 15.17 0.20 -2.31
CA TYR A 15 14.03 0.57 -3.14
C TYR A 15 12.97 -0.53 -3.28
N PRO A 16 12.12 -0.75 -2.27
CA PRO A 16 10.92 -1.57 -2.42
C PRO A 16 9.83 -0.90 -3.28
N GLY A 17 9.99 0.37 -3.64
CA GLY A 17 9.08 1.15 -4.47
C GLY A 17 7.89 1.69 -3.70
N ARG A 18 6.74 1.05 -3.81
CA ARG A 18 5.53 1.32 -3.01
C ARG A 18 5.29 0.10 -2.12
N GLY A 19 4.82 0.33 -0.91
CA GLY A 19 4.54 -0.76 0.01
C GLY A 19 3.26 -0.59 0.79
N ILE A 20 2.56 -1.69 1.03
CA ILE A 20 1.36 -1.77 1.85
C ILE A 20 1.62 -2.75 2.99
N VAL A 21 1.37 -2.32 4.22
CA VAL A 21 1.32 -3.18 5.40
C VAL A 21 -0.12 -3.23 5.89
N ILE A 22 -0.65 -4.42 6.16
CA ILE A 22 -1.93 -4.59 6.86
C ILE A 22 -1.74 -5.62 7.96
N GLY A 23 -2.32 -5.36 9.14
CA GLY A 23 -2.22 -6.26 10.27
C GLY A 23 -3.10 -5.85 11.45
N ARG A 24 -2.79 -6.42 12.62
CA ARG A 24 -3.53 -6.22 13.86
C ARG A 24 -2.58 -5.86 14.99
N THR A 25 -2.95 -4.89 15.82
CA THR A 25 -2.15 -4.49 16.99
C THR A 25 -1.94 -5.65 17.98
N LYS A 26 -0.89 -5.56 18.78
CA LYS A 26 -0.51 -6.61 19.76
C LYS A 26 -1.58 -6.88 20.82
N ASP A 27 -2.35 -5.87 21.20
CA ASP A 27 -3.51 -6.00 22.10
C ASP A 27 -4.76 -6.55 21.39
N GLY A 28 -4.70 -6.75 20.07
CA GLY A 28 -5.78 -7.27 19.24
C GLY A 28 -6.93 -6.30 18.99
N ARG A 29 -6.84 -5.04 19.43
CA ARG A 29 -7.96 -4.09 19.42
C ARG A 29 -8.09 -3.29 18.14
N LYS A 30 -6.99 -3.05 17.43
CA LYS A 30 -7.00 -2.20 16.25
C LYS A 30 -6.50 -2.94 15.01
N ALA A 31 -7.16 -2.72 13.89
CA ALA A 31 -6.64 -3.00 12.56
C ALA A 31 -5.66 -1.90 12.16
N VAL A 32 -4.57 -2.28 11.49
CA VAL A 32 -3.48 -1.38 11.11
C VAL A 32 -3.30 -1.43 9.61
N THR A 33 -3.16 -0.29 8.97
CA THR A 33 -2.61 -0.20 7.62
C THR A 33 -1.56 0.89 7.52
N ALA A 34 -0.51 0.64 6.75
CA ALA A 34 0.44 1.64 6.31
C ALA A 34 0.60 1.56 4.79
N TYR A 35 0.76 2.71 4.17
CA TYR A 35 1.09 2.83 2.76
C TYR A 35 2.19 3.87 2.56
N PHE A 36 3.26 3.51 1.88
CA PHE A 36 4.33 4.44 1.55
C PHE A 36 4.65 4.46 0.05
N ILE A 37 5.15 5.60 -0.38
CA ILE A 37 5.71 5.78 -1.72
C ILE A 37 7.18 6.17 -1.63
N MET A 38 7.95 5.64 -2.57
CA MET A 38 9.32 6.01 -2.83
C MET A 38 9.48 6.50 -4.27
N GLY A 39 10.53 7.24 -4.57
CA GLY A 39 10.81 7.78 -5.89
C GLY A 39 12.30 7.87 -6.18
N ARG A 40 12.72 7.54 -7.41
CA ARG A 40 14.09 7.70 -7.90
C ARG A 40 14.26 8.90 -8.84
N SER A 41 13.21 9.24 -9.61
CA SER A 41 13.21 10.40 -10.51
C SER A 41 12.72 11.68 -9.81
N ALA A 42 13.06 12.84 -10.36
CA ALA A 42 12.56 14.12 -9.86
C ALA A 42 11.02 14.18 -9.87
N ASN A 43 10.38 13.71 -10.95
CA ASN A 43 8.92 13.66 -11.06
C ASN A 43 8.31 12.74 -9.99
N SER A 44 8.84 11.54 -9.78
CA SER A 44 8.35 10.61 -8.76
C SER A 44 8.56 11.09 -7.33
N ARG A 45 9.55 11.93 -7.06
CA ARG A 45 9.80 12.56 -5.76
C ARG A 45 8.98 13.82 -5.51
N ASN A 46 8.43 14.42 -6.56
CA ASN A 46 7.63 15.65 -6.49
C ASN A 46 6.19 15.36 -6.05
N ARG A 47 6.02 14.65 -4.93
CA ARG A 47 4.71 14.25 -4.40
C ARG A 47 4.62 14.44 -2.90
N VAL A 48 3.38 14.68 -2.46
CA VAL A 48 2.96 14.65 -1.05
C VAL A 48 1.64 13.90 -0.94
N PHE A 49 1.37 13.33 0.23
CA PHE A 49 0.02 12.89 0.61
C PHE A 49 -0.73 14.04 1.27
N VAL A 50 -1.98 14.19 0.89
CA VAL A 50 -2.93 15.10 1.53
C VAL A 50 -4.22 14.37 1.87
N GLU A 51 -4.91 14.81 2.93
CA GLU A 51 -6.21 14.27 3.29
C GLU A 51 -7.23 14.52 2.18
N ASP A 52 -8.11 13.57 1.93
CA ASP A 52 -9.21 13.65 0.97
C ASP A 52 -10.43 12.89 1.52
N GLY A 53 -11.30 13.60 2.22
CA GLY A 53 -12.38 13.00 2.98
C GLY A 53 -11.88 12.02 4.04
N GLU A 54 -12.40 10.80 4.02
CA GLU A 54 -11.92 9.71 4.89
C GLU A 54 -10.67 9.01 4.33
N GLY A 55 -10.21 9.37 3.14
CA GLY A 55 -9.04 8.80 2.48
C GLY A 55 -7.89 9.79 2.39
N ILE A 56 -6.98 9.51 1.44
CA ILE A 56 -5.91 10.42 1.05
C ILE A 56 -5.76 10.43 -0.47
N ARG A 57 -5.19 11.51 -0.99
CA ARG A 57 -4.74 11.57 -2.38
C ARG A 57 -3.28 11.99 -2.47
N THR A 58 -2.64 11.64 -3.58
CA THR A 58 -1.35 12.22 -3.94
C THR A 58 -1.56 13.59 -4.56
N GLN A 59 -0.61 14.49 -4.33
CA GLN A 59 -0.57 15.82 -4.94
C GLN A 59 0.87 16.14 -5.31
N ALA A 60 1.08 16.91 -6.40
CA ALA A 60 2.38 17.46 -6.70
C ALA A 60 2.80 18.42 -5.57
N PHE A 61 4.01 18.27 -5.06
CA PHE A 61 4.59 19.23 -4.12
C PHE A 61 4.83 20.58 -4.80
N ASP A 62 5.45 20.54 -5.96
CA ASP A 62 5.65 21.70 -6.83
C ASP A 62 4.90 21.49 -8.16
N PRO A 63 3.71 22.08 -8.35
CA PRO A 63 2.94 21.89 -9.57
C PRO A 63 3.66 22.33 -10.84
N SER A 64 4.61 23.27 -10.75
CA SER A 64 5.38 23.76 -11.90
C SER A 64 6.35 22.72 -12.46
N LYS A 65 6.67 21.67 -11.68
CA LYS A 65 7.57 20.56 -12.05
C LYS A 65 6.82 19.27 -12.37
N LEU A 66 5.50 19.31 -12.45
CA LEU A 66 4.70 18.15 -12.80
C LEU A 66 4.73 17.91 -14.31
N GLU A 67 5.40 16.83 -14.74
CA GLU A 67 5.53 16.49 -16.16
C GLU A 67 4.35 15.67 -16.66
N ASP A 68 4.06 14.52 -16.00
CA ASP A 68 2.95 13.63 -16.34
C ASP A 68 2.23 13.18 -15.05
N PRO A 69 0.98 13.57 -14.85
CA PRO A 69 0.20 13.20 -13.68
C PRO A 69 -0.33 11.75 -13.70
N SER A 70 -0.40 11.11 -14.87
CA SER A 70 -1.23 9.91 -15.08
C SER A 70 -0.89 8.72 -14.15
N LEU A 71 0.39 8.52 -13.80
CA LEU A 71 0.83 7.43 -12.93
C LEU A 71 1.23 7.88 -11.52
N ILE A 72 1.14 9.19 -11.23
CA ILE A 72 1.62 9.72 -9.95
C ILE A 72 0.55 10.46 -9.14
N ILE A 73 -0.55 10.90 -9.76
CA ILE A 73 -1.67 11.57 -9.11
C ILE A 73 -2.87 10.61 -9.07
N TYR A 74 -3.22 10.15 -7.89
CA TYR A 74 -4.32 9.20 -7.62
C TYR A 74 -4.72 9.27 -6.14
N ALA A 75 -5.81 8.61 -5.77
CA ALA A 75 -6.22 8.43 -4.38
C ALA A 75 -5.72 7.07 -3.86
N PRO A 76 -4.60 7.00 -3.11
CA PRO A 76 -4.08 5.72 -2.61
C PRO A 76 -5.00 5.04 -1.61
N VAL A 77 -5.79 5.81 -0.87
CA VAL A 77 -6.70 5.30 0.16
C VAL A 77 -8.09 5.87 -0.03
N ARG A 78 -9.07 4.98 -0.14
CA ARG A 78 -10.50 5.32 -0.12
C ARG A 78 -11.27 4.42 0.86
N VAL A 79 -12.33 4.96 1.42
CA VAL A 79 -13.22 4.23 2.36
C VAL A 79 -14.58 4.02 1.70
N LEU A 80 -15.08 2.80 1.73
CA LEU A 80 -16.41 2.42 1.26
C LEU A 80 -17.16 1.71 2.39
N GLY A 81 -17.97 2.45 3.13
CA GLY A 81 -18.65 1.93 4.33
C GLY A 81 -17.64 1.40 5.35
N ASN A 82 -17.71 0.11 5.65
CA ASN A 82 -16.81 -0.57 6.59
C ASN A 82 -15.52 -1.12 5.96
N LYS A 83 -15.19 -0.67 4.74
CA LYS A 83 -14.03 -1.14 3.99
C LYS A 83 -13.02 -0.01 3.75
N THR A 84 -11.76 -0.27 4.05
CA THR A 84 -10.65 0.62 3.68
C THR A 84 -9.87 -0.02 2.54
N ILE A 85 -9.79 0.68 1.41
CA ILE A 85 -9.08 0.26 0.18
C ILE A 85 -7.77 1.03 0.14
N VAL A 86 -6.66 0.34 -0.09
CA VAL A 86 -5.30 0.91 -0.16
C VAL A 86 -4.59 0.38 -1.39
N THR A 87 -4.09 1.25 -2.26
CA THR A 87 -3.37 0.82 -3.48
C THR A 87 -2.23 1.78 -3.88
N ASN A 88 -1.41 1.36 -4.83
CA ASN A 88 -0.33 2.18 -5.37
C ASN A 88 -0.66 2.92 -6.67
N GLY A 89 -1.93 3.01 -7.06
CA GLY A 89 -2.32 3.66 -8.30
C GLY A 89 -3.82 3.91 -8.41
N ASP A 90 -4.27 4.29 -9.59
CA ASP A 90 -5.66 4.63 -9.92
C ASP A 90 -6.64 3.43 -9.85
N GLN A 91 -6.13 2.22 -9.69
CA GLN A 91 -7.00 1.06 -9.42
C GLN A 91 -7.79 1.19 -8.10
N THR A 92 -7.43 2.10 -7.20
CA THR A 92 -8.24 2.41 -6.02
C THR A 92 -9.66 2.81 -6.43
N ASP A 93 -9.78 3.70 -7.41
CA ASP A 93 -11.07 4.17 -7.91
C ASP A 93 -11.84 3.04 -8.59
N THR A 94 -11.15 2.20 -9.38
CA THR A 94 -11.75 1.01 -10.00
C THR A 94 -12.34 0.07 -8.94
N ILE A 95 -11.58 -0.24 -7.89
CA ILE A 95 -12.03 -1.11 -6.80
C ILE A 95 -13.23 -0.47 -6.09
N TYR A 96 -13.12 0.80 -5.72
CA TYR A 96 -14.19 1.54 -5.04
C TYR A 96 -15.48 1.52 -5.85
N GLU A 97 -15.44 1.93 -7.12
CA GLU A 97 -16.62 2.07 -7.98
C GLU A 97 -17.29 0.73 -8.29
N LEU A 98 -16.52 -0.33 -8.52
CA LEU A 98 -17.07 -1.65 -8.82
C LEU A 98 -17.61 -2.35 -7.56
N MET A 99 -16.99 -2.14 -6.42
CA MET A 99 -17.50 -2.66 -5.14
C MET A 99 -18.77 -1.91 -4.70
N ASP A 100 -18.88 -0.60 -4.96
CA ASP A 100 -20.12 0.16 -4.75
C ASP A 100 -21.28 -0.39 -5.61
N LYS A 101 -20.95 -0.96 -6.78
CA LYS A 101 -21.87 -1.70 -7.66
C LYS A 101 -21.99 -3.20 -7.32
N GLN A 102 -21.66 -3.59 -6.07
CA GLN A 102 -21.80 -4.96 -5.56
C GLN A 102 -20.88 -6.01 -6.21
N GLN A 103 -19.81 -5.59 -6.90
CA GLN A 103 -18.77 -6.53 -7.35
C GLN A 103 -17.80 -6.84 -6.22
N THR A 104 -17.05 -7.94 -6.33
CA THR A 104 -16.00 -8.28 -5.37
C THR A 104 -14.69 -7.54 -5.67
N PHE A 105 -13.79 -7.51 -4.69
CA PHE A 105 -12.43 -6.99 -4.84
C PHE A 105 -11.68 -7.67 -6.00
N GLU A 106 -11.78 -8.99 -6.11
CA GLU A 106 -11.15 -9.77 -7.17
C GLU A 106 -11.77 -9.49 -8.54
N GLN A 107 -13.09 -9.30 -8.61
CA GLN A 107 -13.78 -8.95 -9.86
C GLN A 107 -13.31 -7.58 -10.35
N ALA A 108 -13.19 -6.61 -9.47
CA ALA A 108 -12.66 -5.28 -9.80
C ALA A 108 -11.22 -5.38 -10.35
N LEU A 109 -10.35 -6.13 -9.69
CA LEU A 109 -8.95 -6.29 -10.10
C LEU A 109 -8.77 -7.06 -11.41
N ARG A 110 -9.74 -7.90 -11.82
CA ARG A 110 -9.70 -8.57 -13.14
C ARG A 110 -9.78 -7.60 -14.31
N THR A 111 -10.30 -6.40 -14.10
CA THR A 111 -10.39 -5.34 -15.12
C THR A 111 -9.11 -4.52 -15.27
N ARG A 112 -8.10 -4.79 -14.44
CA ARG A 112 -6.83 -4.04 -14.38
C ARG A 112 -5.64 -4.93 -14.65
N GLU A 113 -4.55 -4.29 -15.03
CA GLU A 113 -3.24 -4.90 -15.23
C GLU A 113 -2.17 -4.07 -14.52
N PHE A 114 -0.91 -4.44 -14.62
CA PHE A 114 0.24 -3.66 -14.15
C PHE A 114 0.32 -2.29 -14.87
N GLU A 115 1.18 -1.39 -14.41
CA GLU A 115 1.36 -0.06 -15.05
C GLU A 115 2.07 -0.19 -16.40
N PRO A 116 1.67 0.59 -17.43
CA PRO A 116 2.24 0.51 -18.78
C PRO A 116 3.56 1.28 -18.91
N ASP A 117 4.42 1.22 -17.89
CA ASP A 117 5.68 1.96 -17.78
C ASP A 117 6.90 1.10 -18.13
N ALA A 118 7.01 0.70 -19.40
CA ALA A 118 8.18 -0.04 -19.87
C ALA A 118 9.51 0.68 -19.51
N PRO A 119 10.56 -0.06 -19.14
CA PRO A 119 10.68 -1.52 -19.09
C PRO A 119 10.26 -2.14 -17.73
N ASN A 120 9.83 -1.34 -16.76
CA ASN A 120 9.57 -1.81 -15.40
C ASN A 120 8.25 -2.58 -15.28
N TYR A 121 7.23 -2.17 -16.05
CA TYR A 121 5.86 -2.69 -15.91
C TYR A 121 5.48 -2.81 -14.45
N THR A 122 5.51 -1.63 -13.77
CA THR A 122 5.32 -1.50 -12.32
C THR A 122 4.14 -2.31 -11.83
N PRO A 123 4.33 -3.25 -10.89
CA PRO A 123 3.22 -4.00 -10.33
C PRO A 123 2.19 -3.10 -9.66
N ARG A 124 0.91 -3.42 -9.84
CA ARG A 124 -0.17 -2.83 -9.05
C ARG A 124 -0.40 -3.66 -7.80
N ILE A 125 -0.10 -3.10 -6.65
CA ILE A 125 -0.40 -3.70 -5.36
C ILE A 125 -1.65 -3.08 -4.76
N SER A 126 -2.48 -3.90 -4.14
CA SER A 126 -3.74 -3.47 -3.54
C SER A 126 -3.97 -4.19 -2.22
N GLY A 127 -4.58 -3.50 -1.27
CA GLY A 127 -5.07 -4.05 -0.02
C GLY A 127 -6.50 -3.61 0.23
N ILE A 128 -7.29 -4.47 0.86
CA ILE A 128 -8.62 -4.14 1.35
C ILE A 128 -8.78 -4.68 2.76
N MET A 129 -9.26 -3.85 3.67
CA MET A 129 -9.64 -4.23 5.03
C MET A 129 -11.14 -4.18 5.18
N HIS A 130 -11.71 -5.18 5.84
CA HIS A 130 -13.11 -5.22 6.27
C HIS A 130 -13.16 -5.24 7.79
N ILE A 131 -13.89 -4.28 8.36
CA ILE A 131 -14.12 -4.20 9.81
C ILE A 131 -15.62 -4.12 10.02
N ASP A 132 -16.20 -5.13 10.66
CA ASP A 132 -17.63 -5.21 10.88
C ASP A 132 -17.94 -5.85 12.24
N ASN A 133 -18.59 -5.10 13.14
CA ASN A 133 -19.07 -5.59 14.43
C ASN A 133 -18.03 -6.38 15.25
N GLY A 134 -16.81 -5.88 15.38
CA GLY A 134 -15.73 -6.54 16.11
C GLY A 134 -14.96 -7.59 15.31
N GLU A 135 -15.38 -7.89 14.08
CA GLU A 135 -14.67 -8.76 13.16
C GLU A 135 -13.73 -7.96 12.23
N PHE A 136 -12.56 -8.52 11.98
CA PHE A 136 -11.56 -7.96 11.08
C PHE A 136 -11.00 -9.04 10.17
N ASN A 137 -11.01 -8.76 8.88
CA ASN A 137 -10.29 -9.54 7.88
C ASN A 137 -9.75 -8.60 6.79
N TYR A 138 -8.79 -9.08 6.00
CA TYR A 138 -8.25 -8.32 4.89
C TYR A 138 -7.78 -9.23 3.75
N ALA A 139 -7.62 -8.62 2.58
CA ALA A 139 -6.96 -9.25 1.44
C ALA A 139 -5.91 -8.30 0.85
N MET A 140 -4.87 -8.89 0.27
CA MET A 140 -3.84 -8.21 -0.50
C MET A 140 -3.76 -8.80 -1.91
N SER A 141 -3.39 -7.98 -2.89
CA SER A 141 -3.28 -8.43 -4.28
C SER A 141 -2.09 -7.77 -4.97
N ILE A 142 -1.55 -8.48 -5.95
CA ILE A 142 -0.57 -7.96 -6.89
C ILE A 142 -0.95 -8.35 -8.33
N LEU A 143 -0.91 -7.36 -9.22
CA LEU A 143 -1.01 -7.52 -10.66
C LEU A 143 0.36 -7.19 -11.25
N LYS A 144 1.02 -8.14 -11.88
CA LYS A 144 2.38 -7.96 -12.41
C LYS A 144 2.57 -8.61 -13.77
N SER A 145 3.51 -8.10 -14.56
CA SER A 145 3.88 -8.73 -15.82
C SER A 145 4.45 -10.14 -15.59
N ASN A 146 4.24 -11.03 -16.52
CA ASN A 146 4.89 -12.33 -16.51
C ASN A 146 6.33 -12.19 -17.02
N ASN A 147 7.28 -11.99 -16.10
CA ASN A 147 8.71 -11.81 -16.40
C ASN A 147 9.00 -10.70 -17.42
N GLY A 148 8.30 -9.54 -17.28
CA GLY A 148 8.47 -8.40 -18.18
C GLY A 148 7.75 -8.53 -19.53
N ASN A 149 6.92 -9.56 -19.72
CA ASN A 149 6.08 -9.67 -20.91
C ASN A 149 4.91 -8.68 -20.84
N PRO A 150 4.80 -7.69 -21.77
CA PRO A 150 3.73 -6.69 -21.75
C PRO A 150 2.33 -7.27 -22.02
N ASP A 151 2.25 -8.43 -22.67
CA ASP A 151 0.99 -9.05 -23.10
C ASP A 151 0.45 -10.08 -22.09
N ALA A 152 1.13 -10.25 -20.95
CA ALA A 152 0.75 -11.27 -19.96
C ALA A 152 0.77 -10.70 -18.54
N CYS A 153 -0.42 -10.66 -17.92
CA CYS A 153 -0.60 -10.21 -16.55
C CYS A 153 -0.87 -11.39 -15.59
N ASN A 154 0.00 -11.58 -14.62
CA ASN A 154 -0.21 -12.47 -13.49
C ASN A 154 -0.99 -11.74 -12.38
N ARG A 155 -2.03 -12.40 -11.84
CA ARG A 155 -2.92 -11.86 -10.80
C ARG A 155 -2.92 -12.78 -9.59
N TYR A 156 -2.51 -12.26 -8.44
CA TYR A 156 -2.50 -13.00 -7.19
C TYR A 156 -3.31 -12.25 -6.14
N THR A 157 -4.11 -12.96 -5.38
CA THR A 157 -4.85 -12.43 -4.22
C THR A 157 -4.62 -13.35 -3.03
N PHE A 158 -4.29 -12.75 -1.89
CA PHE A 158 -4.01 -13.40 -0.61
C PHE A 158 -5.04 -12.92 0.40
N ALA A 159 -5.85 -13.81 0.92
CA ALA A 159 -6.90 -13.49 1.88
C ALA A 159 -6.53 -13.98 3.29
N TYR A 160 -6.73 -13.12 4.28
CA TYR A 160 -6.38 -13.35 5.67
C TYR A 160 -7.64 -13.22 6.53
N SER A 161 -8.19 -14.37 6.91
CA SER A 161 -9.31 -14.46 7.85
C SER A 161 -8.77 -14.55 9.28
N ASN A 162 -9.40 -13.85 10.22
CA ASN A 162 -9.02 -13.84 11.64
C ASN A 162 -7.54 -13.48 11.88
N PRO A 163 -7.08 -12.27 11.49
CA PRO A 163 -5.68 -11.86 11.66
C PRO A 163 -5.24 -11.96 13.12
N VAL A 164 -4.04 -12.52 13.32
CA VAL A 164 -3.47 -12.73 14.66
C VAL A 164 -2.99 -11.42 15.26
N ALA A 165 -3.21 -11.22 16.56
CA ALA A 165 -2.77 -10.03 17.27
C ALA A 165 -1.22 -9.91 17.26
N GLY A 166 -0.71 -8.72 16.96
CA GLY A 166 0.72 -8.43 16.84
C GLY A 166 1.35 -8.88 15.53
N GLU A 167 0.51 -9.22 14.51
CA GLU A 167 0.99 -9.74 13.23
C GLU A 167 0.32 -9.04 12.06
N GLY A 168 1.00 -9.06 10.92
CA GLY A 168 0.52 -8.51 9.67
C GLY A 168 1.27 -9.05 8.47
N HIS A 169 0.96 -8.49 7.32
CA HIS A 169 1.62 -8.83 6.06
C HIS A 169 2.04 -7.56 5.32
N PHE A 170 3.18 -7.66 4.67
CA PHE A 170 3.79 -6.59 3.88
C PHE A 170 3.93 -7.03 2.43
N ILE A 171 3.37 -6.24 1.52
CA ILE A 171 3.53 -6.38 0.07
C ILE A 171 4.13 -5.10 -0.51
N HIS A 172 4.99 -5.23 -1.51
CA HIS A 172 5.65 -4.09 -2.14
C HIS A 172 5.82 -4.32 -3.64
N THR A 173 6.16 -3.28 -4.40
CA THR A 173 6.20 -3.39 -5.85
C THR A 173 7.46 -4.07 -6.38
N TYR A 174 8.61 -3.89 -5.71
CA TYR A 174 9.91 -4.36 -6.22
C TYR A 174 10.73 -5.07 -5.14
N MET A 175 11.39 -6.14 -5.50
CA MET A 175 12.32 -6.86 -4.62
C MET A 175 13.54 -6.03 -4.21
N GLY A 176 13.85 -4.99 -4.98
CA GLY A 176 14.98 -4.11 -4.71
C GLY A 176 15.21 -3.11 -5.83
N ASP A 177 16.36 -2.45 -5.78
CA ASP A 177 16.80 -1.56 -6.86
C ASP A 177 17.28 -2.35 -8.07
N GLY A 178 17.21 -1.75 -9.26
CA GLY A 178 17.61 -2.38 -10.51
C GLY A 178 17.23 -1.59 -11.77
N ASN A 179 17.62 -2.13 -12.93
CA ASN A 179 17.22 -1.62 -14.24
C ASN A 179 17.14 -2.78 -15.26
N PRO A 180 15.93 -3.28 -15.61
CA PRO A 180 14.64 -2.89 -15.02
C PRO A 180 14.52 -3.28 -13.54
N LEU A 181 13.56 -2.66 -12.84
CA LEU A 181 13.28 -2.98 -11.44
C LEU A 181 12.69 -4.39 -11.32
N PRO A 182 13.24 -5.27 -10.45
CA PRO A 182 12.72 -6.61 -10.27
C PRO A 182 11.38 -6.58 -9.53
N SER A 183 10.31 -7.07 -10.15
CA SER A 183 8.98 -7.16 -9.53
C SER A 183 8.99 -8.03 -8.26
N PHE A 184 8.13 -7.68 -7.29
CA PHE A 184 7.92 -8.50 -6.10
C PHE A 184 7.50 -9.93 -6.47
N GLU A 185 8.02 -10.92 -5.73
CA GLU A 185 7.74 -12.34 -5.90
C GLU A 185 7.38 -13.01 -4.58
N GLY A 186 6.55 -14.04 -4.68
CA GLY A 186 6.11 -14.82 -3.55
C GLY A 186 4.83 -14.30 -2.89
N GLU A 187 4.61 -14.72 -1.65
CA GLU A 187 3.52 -14.27 -0.79
C GLU A 187 3.92 -12.97 -0.08
N PRO A 188 2.95 -12.13 0.35
CA PRO A 188 3.25 -11.00 1.23
C PRO A 188 4.03 -11.45 2.46
N THR A 189 5.08 -10.71 2.79
CA THR A 189 5.98 -11.07 3.90
C THR A 189 5.23 -11.01 5.23
N TRP A 190 5.28 -12.10 6.02
CA TRP A 190 4.71 -12.14 7.36
C TRP A 190 5.56 -11.35 8.35
N VAL A 191 4.99 -10.29 8.92
CA VAL A 191 5.69 -9.31 9.74
C VAL A 191 5.04 -9.13 11.12
N ASP A 192 5.81 -8.58 12.07
CA ASP A 192 5.27 -8.09 13.33
C ASP A 192 4.55 -6.73 13.17
N ILE A 193 3.58 -6.47 14.07
CA ILE A 193 2.94 -5.16 14.23
C ILE A 193 3.12 -4.76 15.70
N GLU A 194 3.95 -3.75 15.95
CA GLU A 194 4.31 -3.31 17.29
C GLU A 194 4.09 -1.81 17.48
N GLY A 195 3.84 -1.41 18.74
CA GLY A 195 3.71 -0.02 19.13
C GLY A 195 2.30 0.57 18.92
N ASP A 196 2.17 1.82 19.34
CA ASP A 196 1.04 2.69 19.03
C ASP A 196 1.23 3.33 17.64
N ILE A 197 0.25 4.14 17.20
CA ILE A 197 0.31 4.73 15.85
C ILE A 197 1.52 5.63 15.66
N ASP A 198 1.96 6.37 16.68
CA ASP A 198 3.07 7.30 16.56
C ASP A 198 4.41 6.58 16.48
N SER A 199 4.64 5.62 17.36
CA SER A 199 5.85 4.77 17.34
C SER A 199 5.91 3.88 16.10
N PHE A 200 4.78 3.33 15.64
CA PHE A 200 4.72 2.56 14.41
C PHE A 200 5.02 3.43 13.18
N THR A 201 4.44 4.63 13.11
CA THR A 201 4.71 5.58 12.02
C THR A 201 6.20 5.97 11.97
N GLN A 202 6.77 6.30 13.12
CA GLN A 202 8.19 6.63 13.22
C GLN A 202 9.07 5.46 12.79
N MET A 203 8.79 4.25 13.29
CA MET A 203 9.54 3.03 12.94
C MET A 203 9.50 2.78 11.44
N VAL A 204 8.33 2.86 10.79
CA VAL A 204 8.23 2.68 9.33
C VAL A 204 9.03 3.75 8.60
N TRP A 205 8.85 5.03 8.94
CA TRP A 205 9.50 6.14 8.27
C TRP A 205 11.03 6.10 8.38
N GLU A 206 11.57 5.77 9.55
CA GLU A 206 13.01 5.72 9.81
C GLU A 206 13.72 4.54 9.12
N ASN A 207 13.00 3.44 8.88
CA ASN A 207 13.56 2.26 8.22
C ASN A 207 13.43 2.29 6.68
N LEU A 208 12.72 3.25 6.11
CA LEU A 208 12.74 3.50 4.67
C LEU A 208 14.04 4.22 4.27
N ASN A 209 14.62 3.83 3.12
CA ASN A 209 15.83 4.47 2.60
C ASN A 209 15.65 5.99 2.50
N GLU A 210 16.58 6.74 3.11
CA GLU A 210 16.48 8.19 3.27
C GLU A 210 16.42 8.94 1.94
N ASP A 211 17.17 8.51 0.94
CA ASP A 211 17.23 9.20 -0.35
C ASP A 211 15.97 8.99 -1.18
N ASN A 212 15.32 7.84 -1.03
CA ASN A 212 14.23 7.40 -1.89
C ASN A 212 12.84 7.60 -1.29
N LYS A 213 12.69 7.67 0.04
CA LYS A 213 11.38 7.86 0.68
C LYS A 213 10.75 9.20 0.29
N VAL A 214 9.44 9.19 0.08
CA VAL A 214 8.67 10.37 -0.36
C VAL A 214 7.55 10.70 0.59
N SER A 215 6.61 9.76 0.82
CA SER A 215 5.49 9.96 1.72
C SER A 215 5.06 8.64 2.37
N LEU A 216 4.51 8.74 3.58
CA LEU A 216 3.97 7.64 4.36
C LEU A 216 2.59 8.05 4.90
N PHE A 217 1.64 7.13 4.80
CA PHE A 217 0.34 7.17 5.47
C PHE A 217 0.23 5.96 6.40
N VAL A 218 -0.28 6.20 7.62
CA VAL A 218 -0.59 5.15 8.59
C VAL A 218 -1.98 5.37 9.15
N ARG A 219 -2.76 4.30 9.31
CA ARG A 219 -4.08 4.33 9.95
C ARG A 219 -4.26 3.16 10.89
N PHE A 220 -4.73 3.46 12.10
CA PHE A 220 -5.18 2.49 13.09
C PHE A 220 -6.69 2.64 13.25
N ILE A 221 -7.43 1.52 13.15
CA ILE A 221 -8.90 1.49 13.22
C ILE A 221 -9.30 0.58 14.38
N ASP A 222 -10.04 1.10 15.34
CA ASP A 222 -10.61 0.31 16.43
C ASP A 222 -11.64 -0.66 15.83
N ILE A 223 -11.44 -1.96 16.07
CA ILE A 223 -12.21 -3.04 15.42
C ILE A 223 -13.65 -3.07 15.92
N GLU A 224 -13.89 -2.70 17.18
CA GLU A 224 -15.23 -2.70 17.77
C GLU A 224 -16.07 -1.49 17.34
N THR A 225 -15.43 -0.31 17.26
CA THR A 225 -16.16 0.95 17.04
C THR A 225 -16.04 1.52 15.65
N GLY A 226 -15.09 1.03 14.82
CA GLY A 226 -14.74 1.59 13.52
C GLY A 226 -14.06 2.98 13.59
N LYS A 227 -13.84 3.54 14.79
CA LYS A 227 -13.12 4.80 14.94
C LYS A 227 -11.66 4.65 14.53
N TYR A 228 -11.16 5.66 13.85
CA TYR A 228 -9.77 5.61 13.37
C TYR A 228 -8.97 6.85 13.73
N GLU A 229 -7.68 6.69 13.74
CA GLU A 229 -6.67 7.74 13.77
C GLU A 229 -5.69 7.53 12.62
N SER A 230 -5.17 8.62 12.06
CA SER A 230 -4.26 8.57 10.91
C SER A 230 -3.04 9.46 11.13
N ARG A 231 -1.94 9.12 10.44
CA ARG A 231 -0.73 9.94 10.35
C ARG A 231 -0.30 10.02 8.90
N ILE A 232 0.13 11.21 8.50
CA ILE A 232 0.77 11.46 7.20
C ILE A 232 2.15 12.05 7.48
N VAL A 233 3.17 11.49 6.86
CA VAL A 233 4.53 12.00 6.86
C VAL A 233 4.96 12.23 5.42
N ASN A 234 5.35 13.46 5.10
CA ASN A 234 5.87 13.83 3.79
C ASN A 234 7.32 14.30 3.94
N LYS A 235 8.20 13.88 3.04
CA LYS A 235 9.57 14.37 2.97
C LYS A 235 9.62 15.82 2.49
N ASN A 236 8.78 16.14 1.51
CA ASN A 236 8.57 17.51 1.03
C ASN A 236 7.47 18.17 1.88
N GLN A 237 7.78 19.36 2.42
CA GLN A 237 6.85 20.16 3.24
C GLN A 237 6.79 21.59 2.71
#